data_941c6e084cf8c22140991a60a947c6ae
#
_entry.id   941c6e084cf8c22140991a60a947c6ae
#
_cell.length_a   1.000
_cell.length_b   1.000
_cell.length_c   1.000
_cell.angle_alpha   90.00
_cell.angle_beta   90.00
_cell.angle_gamma   90.00
#
_symmetry.space_group_name_H-M   'P 1'
#
loop_
_entity.id
_entity.type
_entity.pdbx_description
1 polymer ?
#
loop_
_entity_poly.entity_id
_entity_poly.type
_entity_poly.pdbx_seq_one_letter_code
_entity_poly.pdbx_strand_id
1 'polypeptide(L)'
;MAVKRMDNVGIVVDDLDETIAFFRELGLELEGRATIEGEWAGRVTGLGDQHVEIAMMRTPDGHSRLELSRFLTPTVVADHRNAPVNALGYLRVMFTVDDIGDTLERLRQRGAQLAGEVVRYEDVYRLCYIRGPEGHLIGLAQELG
;
A
#
# COMPACT_ATOMS: atom_id res chain seq x y z
N MET A 1 25.33 4.33 12.82
CA MET A 1 24.44 4.81 13.25
C MET A 1 23.47 4.80 12.50
N ALA A 2 22.59 4.75 12.67
CA ALA A 2 21.73 5.04 12.37
C ALA A 2 20.70 4.13 11.94
N VAL A 3 20.18 4.25 10.78
CA VAL A 3 19.10 3.40 10.27
C VAL A 3 19.61 1.98 10.09
N LYS A 4 18.83 1.01 10.63
CA LYS A 4 19.11 -0.41 10.37
C LYS A 4 18.38 -0.91 9.13
N ARG A 5 17.13 -0.50 8.97
CA ARG A 5 16.27 -0.90 7.84
C ARG A 5 15.03 -0.05 7.84
N MET A 6 14.32 -0.03 6.72
CA MET A 6 12.97 0.52 6.68
C MET A 6 12.01 -0.55 7.23
N ASP A 7 11.25 -0.21 8.27
CA ASP A 7 10.37 -1.19 8.92
C ASP A 7 9.10 -1.43 8.10
N ASN A 8 8.37 -0.38 7.81
CA ASN A 8 7.14 -0.47 7.02
C ASN A 8 6.77 0.88 6.43
N VAL A 9 5.81 0.84 5.50
CA VAL A 9 5.10 2.01 4.99
C VAL A 9 3.66 1.89 5.48
N GLY A 10 3.15 2.94 6.11
CA GLY A 10 1.79 2.96 6.63
C GLY A 10 0.81 3.50 5.60
N ILE A 11 -0.34 2.84 5.47
CA ILE A 11 -1.42 3.26 4.59
C ILE A 11 -2.71 3.20 5.39
N VAL A 12 -3.41 4.32 5.47
CA VAL A 12 -4.72 4.39 6.12
C VAL A 12 -5.80 4.10 5.08
N VAL A 13 -6.69 3.17 5.41
CA VAL A 13 -7.70 2.67 4.48
C VAL A 13 -9.08 2.66 5.14
N ASP A 14 -10.13 2.62 4.32
CA ASP A 14 -11.51 2.49 4.82
C ASP A 14 -11.92 1.02 4.99
N ASP A 15 -11.57 0.19 4.03
CA ASP A 15 -11.96 -1.22 4.00
C ASP A 15 -10.71 -2.09 4.12
N LEU A 16 -10.45 -2.56 5.32
CA LEU A 16 -9.24 -3.34 5.59
C LEU A 16 -9.26 -4.69 4.87
N ASP A 17 -10.40 -5.37 4.88
CA ASP A 17 -10.51 -6.68 4.24
C ASP A 17 -10.30 -6.62 2.73
N GLU A 18 -10.90 -5.63 2.08
CA GLU A 18 -10.72 -5.44 0.65
C GLU A 18 -9.27 -5.09 0.30
N THR A 19 -8.64 -4.27 1.11
CA THR A 19 -7.24 -3.89 0.90
C THR A 19 -6.30 -5.07 1.10
N ILE A 20 -6.55 -5.89 2.10
CA ILE A 20 -5.80 -7.13 2.30
C ILE A 20 -5.93 -8.03 1.06
N ALA A 21 -7.15 -8.22 0.57
CA ALA A 21 -7.39 -9.05 -0.61
C ALA A 21 -6.65 -8.52 -1.84
N PHE A 22 -6.65 -7.20 -2.01
CA PHE A 22 -5.93 -6.56 -3.11
C PHE A 22 -4.41 -6.84 -3.03
N PHE A 23 -3.81 -6.63 -1.87
CA PHE A 23 -2.36 -6.85 -1.74
C PHE A 23 -1.99 -8.32 -1.78
N ARG A 24 -2.87 -9.22 -1.32
CA ARG A 24 -2.66 -10.66 -1.54
C ARG A 24 -2.66 -11.01 -3.01
N GLU A 25 -3.56 -10.43 -3.78
CA GLU A 25 -3.60 -10.65 -5.23
C GLU A 25 -2.34 -10.14 -5.92
N LEU A 26 -1.77 -9.05 -5.42
CA LEU A 26 -0.49 -8.53 -5.91
C LEU A 26 0.68 -9.46 -5.55
N GLY A 27 0.56 -10.24 -4.50
CA GLY A 27 1.58 -11.20 -4.10
C GLY A 27 2.14 -11.02 -2.69
N LEU A 28 1.62 -10.04 -1.93
CA LEU A 28 2.04 -9.90 -0.55
C LEU A 28 1.36 -10.94 0.33
N GLU A 29 1.99 -11.24 1.45
CA GLU A 29 1.46 -12.17 2.44
C GLU A 29 0.96 -11.41 3.65
N LEU A 30 -0.17 -11.84 4.21
CA LEU A 30 -0.66 -11.29 5.47
C LEU A 30 0.17 -11.88 6.61
N GLU A 31 0.95 -11.03 7.27
CA GLU A 31 1.78 -11.44 8.40
C GLU A 31 0.96 -11.54 9.68
N GLY A 32 0.01 -10.63 9.87
CA GLY A 32 -0.87 -10.65 11.02
C GLY A 32 -1.84 -9.49 11.04
N ARG A 33 -2.86 -9.61 11.88
CA ARG A 33 -3.84 -8.56 12.15
C ARG A 33 -3.90 -8.33 13.65
N ALA A 34 -4.17 -7.08 14.04
CA ALA A 34 -4.32 -6.73 15.45
C ALA A 34 -5.23 -5.52 15.60
N THR A 35 -5.79 -5.38 16.79
CA THR A 35 -6.45 -4.15 17.19
C THR A 35 -5.52 -3.42 18.12
N ILE A 36 -5.22 -2.16 17.78
CA ILE A 36 -4.36 -1.30 18.58
C ILE A 36 -5.27 -0.30 19.28
N GLU A 37 -5.27 -0.34 20.61
CA GLU A 37 -6.09 0.56 21.39
C GLU A 37 -5.41 0.89 22.72
N GLY A 38 -5.93 1.92 23.38
CA GLY A 38 -5.45 2.33 24.66
C GLY A 38 -4.59 3.59 24.64
N GLU A 39 -4.23 4.02 25.82
CA GLU A 39 -3.51 5.28 26.04
C GLU A 39 -2.12 5.29 25.40
N TRP A 40 -1.42 4.16 25.47
CA TRP A 40 -0.05 4.10 24.94
C TRP A 40 -0.01 4.41 23.45
N ALA A 41 -0.97 3.90 22.71
CA ALA A 41 -1.04 4.11 21.25
C ALA A 41 -1.27 5.58 20.94
N GLY A 42 -2.17 6.22 21.66
CA GLY A 42 -2.44 7.64 21.51
C GLY A 42 -1.25 8.50 21.88
N ARG A 43 -0.44 8.05 22.83
CA ARG A 43 0.79 8.78 23.21
C ARG A 43 1.84 8.73 22.11
N VAL A 44 1.90 7.62 21.37
CA VAL A 44 2.82 7.49 20.25
C VAL A 44 2.40 8.40 19.09
N THR A 45 1.10 8.40 18.76
CA THR A 45 0.60 9.16 17.59
C THR A 45 0.25 10.60 17.90
N GLY A 46 0.04 10.93 19.16
CA GLY A 46 -0.43 12.25 19.57
C GLY A 46 -1.94 12.44 19.43
N LEU A 47 -2.69 11.37 19.14
CA LEU A 47 -4.14 11.44 18.89
C LEU A 47 -5.00 11.23 20.14
N GLY A 48 -4.38 10.90 21.28
CA GLY A 48 -5.13 10.53 22.48
C GLY A 48 -5.61 9.08 22.39
N ASP A 49 -6.71 8.76 23.05
CA ASP A 49 -7.25 7.40 22.97
C ASP A 49 -7.61 7.06 21.55
N GLN A 50 -7.19 5.88 21.12
CA GLN A 50 -7.48 5.43 19.78
C GLN A 50 -7.88 3.96 19.74
N HIS A 51 -8.61 3.62 18.68
CA HIS A 51 -9.01 2.27 18.38
C HIS A 51 -8.79 2.07 16.89
N VAL A 52 -7.78 1.31 16.52
CA VAL A 52 -7.34 1.12 15.15
C VAL A 52 -7.17 -0.35 14.86
N GLU A 53 -7.74 -0.80 13.76
CA GLU A 53 -7.47 -2.15 13.26
C GLU A 53 -6.29 -2.06 12.31
N ILE A 54 -5.31 -2.94 12.47
CA ILE A 54 -4.16 -2.99 11.57
C ILE A 54 -4.00 -4.37 10.94
N ALA A 55 -3.39 -4.37 9.77
CA ALA A 55 -2.91 -5.58 9.12
C ALA A 55 -1.51 -5.32 8.62
N MET A 56 -0.60 -6.24 8.92
CA MET A 56 0.77 -6.16 8.44
C MET A 56 0.92 -7.09 7.24
N MET A 57 1.27 -6.52 6.08
CA MET A 57 1.52 -7.26 4.86
C MET A 57 3.01 -7.30 4.60
N ARG A 58 3.50 -8.43 4.11
CA ARG A 58 4.93 -8.65 3.88
C ARG A 58 5.17 -9.06 2.42
N THR A 59 6.24 -8.54 1.81
CA THR A 59 6.67 -9.00 0.49
C THR A 59 7.22 -10.43 0.58
N PRO A 60 7.13 -11.24 -0.50
CA PRO A 60 7.58 -12.65 -0.47
C PRO A 60 9.04 -12.83 -0.06
N ASP A 61 9.90 -11.87 -0.37
CA ASP A 61 11.30 -11.92 0.03
C ASP A 61 11.53 -11.62 1.51
N GLY A 62 10.48 -11.18 2.21
CA GLY A 62 10.54 -10.88 3.63
C GLY A 62 11.21 -9.56 3.99
N HIS A 63 11.61 -8.76 2.99
CA HIS A 63 12.38 -7.53 3.25
C HIS A 63 11.54 -6.28 3.45
N SER A 64 10.31 -6.27 3.00
CA SER A 64 9.46 -5.06 3.03
C SER A 64 8.07 -5.37 3.57
N ARG A 65 7.51 -4.36 4.24
CA ARG A 65 6.17 -4.48 4.85
C ARG A 65 5.35 -3.24 4.57
N LEU A 66 4.03 -3.45 4.51
CA LEU A 66 3.03 -2.40 4.60
C LEU A 66 2.26 -2.59 5.89
N GLU A 67 1.98 -1.50 6.59
CA GLU A 67 1.03 -1.51 7.69
C GLU A 67 -0.26 -0.85 7.21
N LEU A 68 -1.31 -1.63 7.08
CA LEU A 68 -2.63 -1.14 6.70
C LEU A 68 -3.39 -0.81 7.97
N SER A 69 -3.97 0.40 8.04
CA SER A 69 -4.65 0.86 9.25
C SER A 69 -6.05 1.35 8.93
N ARG A 70 -7.02 0.89 9.71
CA ARG A 70 -8.39 1.38 9.64
C ARG A 70 -8.72 2.02 10.99
N PHE A 71 -8.88 3.34 11.00
CA PHE A 71 -9.20 4.08 12.22
C PHE A 71 -10.69 4.00 12.54
N LEU A 72 -11.00 3.48 13.73
CA LEU A 72 -12.35 3.50 14.27
C LEU A 72 -12.55 4.71 15.17
N THR A 73 -11.53 5.03 15.97
CA THR A 73 -11.49 6.20 16.84
C THR A 73 -10.05 6.69 16.95
N PRO A 74 -9.75 7.97 16.75
CA PRO A 74 -10.66 8.98 16.18
C PRO A 74 -10.96 8.71 14.71
N THR A 75 -12.03 9.30 14.20
CA THR A 75 -12.37 9.16 12.78
C THR A 75 -11.31 9.84 11.91
N VAL A 76 -11.17 9.35 10.68
CA VAL A 76 -10.25 9.95 9.71
C VAL A 76 -10.61 11.41 9.47
N VAL A 77 -9.58 12.25 9.27
CA VAL A 77 -9.77 13.71 9.19
C VAL A 77 -9.50 14.30 7.82
N ALA A 78 -8.89 13.54 6.94
CA ALA A 78 -8.52 14.01 5.60
C ALA A 78 -8.50 12.83 4.64
N ASP A 79 -8.59 13.12 3.35
CA ASP A 79 -8.56 12.10 2.32
C ASP A 79 -7.57 12.52 1.23
N HIS A 80 -6.45 11.81 1.17
CA HIS A 80 -5.40 12.05 0.18
C HIS A 80 -5.43 11.02 -0.96
N ARG A 81 -6.40 10.12 -0.95
CA ARG A 81 -6.57 9.14 -2.03
C ARG A 81 -6.96 9.88 -3.30
N ASN A 82 -6.60 9.35 -4.44
CA ASN A 82 -6.85 9.97 -5.74
C ASN A 82 -6.17 11.33 -5.95
N ALA A 83 -5.22 11.71 -5.09
CA ALA A 83 -4.44 12.92 -5.33
C ALA A 83 -3.65 12.77 -6.66
N PRO A 84 -3.42 13.89 -7.39
CA PRO A 84 -2.59 13.84 -8.59
C PRO A 84 -1.21 13.25 -8.28
N VAL A 85 -0.60 12.58 -9.24
CA VAL A 85 0.70 11.91 -9.02
C VAL A 85 1.82 12.87 -8.62
N ASN A 86 1.64 14.16 -8.83
CA ASN A 86 2.61 15.19 -8.47
C ASN A 86 2.17 16.05 -7.27
N ALA A 87 1.23 15.58 -6.47
CA ALA A 87 0.90 16.26 -5.22
C ALA A 87 2.04 16.09 -4.21
N LEU A 88 2.19 17.08 -3.34
CA LEU A 88 3.23 17.00 -2.30
C LEU A 88 2.90 15.93 -1.26
N GLY A 89 3.92 15.23 -0.81
CA GLY A 89 3.82 14.26 0.28
C GLY A 89 4.12 12.83 -0.17
N TYR A 90 3.79 11.88 0.71
CA TYR A 90 3.95 10.46 0.40
C TYR A 90 2.80 10.02 -0.48
N LEU A 91 3.10 9.55 -1.69
CA LEU A 91 2.05 9.26 -2.66
C LEU A 91 1.94 7.80 -3.07
N ARG A 92 3.04 7.09 -3.16
CA ARG A 92 2.98 5.75 -3.73
C ARG A 92 3.95 4.80 -3.09
N VAL A 93 3.64 3.53 -3.26
CA VAL A 93 4.52 2.41 -3.01
C VAL A 93 4.71 1.70 -4.34
N MET A 94 5.93 1.33 -4.68
CA MET A 94 6.22 0.67 -5.93
C MET A 94 6.74 -0.74 -5.70
N PHE A 95 6.24 -1.69 -6.50
CA PHE A 95 6.64 -3.09 -6.43
C PHE A 95 7.22 -3.54 -7.75
N THR A 96 8.24 -4.39 -7.69
CA THR A 96 8.72 -5.13 -8.85
C THR A 96 7.93 -6.43 -8.96
N VAL A 97 7.42 -6.72 -10.14
CA VAL A 97 6.61 -7.91 -10.41
C VAL A 97 7.23 -8.71 -11.56
N ASP A 98 6.90 -9.99 -11.63
CA ASP A 98 7.43 -10.86 -12.68
C ASP A 98 6.84 -10.55 -14.04
N ASP A 99 5.53 -10.28 -14.09
CA ASP A 99 4.80 -10.06 -15.34
C ASP A 99 3.74 -9.01 -15.11
N ILE A 100 3.97 -7.81 -15.66
CA ILE A 100 3.08 -6.68 -15.43
C ILE A 100 1.71 -6.87 -16.07
N GLY A 101 1.64 -7.54 -17.23
CA GLY A 101 0.36 -7.80 -17.89
C GLY A 101 -0.52 -8.75 -17.09
N ASP A 102 0.05 -9.83 -16.60
CA ASP A 102 -0.67 -10.79 -15.77
C ASP A 102 -1.09 -10.16 -14.44
N THR A 103 -0.20 -9.41 -13.81
CA THR A 103 -0.48 -8.72 -12.56
C THR A 103 -1.64 -7.74 -12.73
N LEU A 104 -1.63 -6.94 -13.78
CA LEU A 104 -2.71 -5.99 -14.06
C LEU A 104 -4.04 -6.70 -14.27
N GLU A 105 -4.06 -7.78 -15.00
CA GLU A 105 -5.29 -8.54 -15.26
C GLU A 105 -5.92 -9.00 -13.95
N ARG A 106 -5.12 -9.55 -13.06
CA ARG A 106 -5.60 -10.01 -11.76
C ARG A 106 -6.05 -8.86 -10.86
N LEU A 107 -5.29 -7.76 -10.83
CA LEU A 107 -5.61 -6.62 -9.98
C LEU A 107 -6.84 -5.85 -10.47
N ARG A 108 -7.11 -5.82 -11.77
CA ARG A 108 -8.33 -5.22 -12.31
C ARG A 108 -9.58 -5.86 -11.73
N GLN A 109 -9.55 -7.15 -11.48
CA GLN A 109 -10.66 -7.85 -10.85
C GLN A 109 -10.86 -7.45 -9.39
N ARG A 110 -9.85 -6.80 -8.80
CA ARG A 110 -9.91 -6.26 -7.46
C ARG A 110 -10.06 -4.74 -7.44
N GLY A 111 -10.48 -4.15 -8.56
CA GLY A 111 -10.79 -2.72 -8.62
C GLY A 111 -9.65 -1.82 -9.03
N ALA A 112 -8.51 -2.37 -9.46
CA ALA A 112 -7.39 -1.54 -9.90
C ALA A 112 -7.69 -0.87 -11.25
N GLN A 113 -7.20 0.35 -11.39
CA GLN A 113 -7.32 1.12 -12.63
C GLN A 113 -5.96 1.76 -12.95
N LEU A 114 -5.60 1.80 -14.23
CA LEU A 114 -4.39 2.49 -14.66
C LEU A 114 -4.53 3.99 -14.41
N ALA A 115 -3.48 4.59 -13.84
CA ALA A 115 -3.40 6.04 -13.69
C ALA A 115 -2.85 6.71 -14.96
N GLY A 116 -2.14 5.96 -15.76
CA GLY A 116 -1.59 6.38 -17.05
C GLY A 116 -1.56 5.16 -17.95
N GLU A 117 -0.41 4.89 -18.56
CA GLU A 117 -0.24 3.78 -19.49
C GLU A 117 0.86 2.84 -18.99
N VAL A 118 0.84 1.61 -19.48
CA VAL A 118 1.98 0.72 -19.35
C VAL A 118 2.99 1.13 -20.42
N VAL A 119 4.18 1.49 -19.99
CA VAL A 119 5.23 1.99 -20.88
C VAL A 119 6.48 1.17 -20.75
N ARG A 120 7.10 0.87 -21.88
CA ARG A 120 8.39 0.21 -21.90
C ARG A 120 9.48 1.28 -21.95
N TYR A 121 10.41 1.22 -20.98
CA TYR A 121 11.56 2.09 -20.97
C TYR A 121 12.77 1.32 -21.50
N GLU A 122 13.16 1.59 -22.73
CA GLU A 122 14.23 0.88 -23.43
C GLU A 122 14.05 -0.65 -23.32
N ASP A 123 15.12 -1.40 -23.11
CA ASP A 123 15.05 -2.85 -22.84
C ASP A 123 15.23 -3.16 -21.36
N VAL A 124 14.95 -2.19 -20.50
CA VAL A 124 15.24 -2.28 -19.05
C VAL A 124 13.99 -2.60 -18.26
N TYR A 125 12.90 -1.83 -18.45
CA TYR A 125 11.68 -1.98 -17.66
C TYR A 125 10.43 -1.83 -18.50
N ARG A 126 9.36 -2.45 -17.99
CA ARG A 126 7.99 -2.02 -18.25
C ARG A 126 7.47 -1.42 -16.95
N LEU A 127 6.78 -0.31 -17.05
CA LEU A 127 6.35 0.47 -15.89
C LEU A 127 4.90 0.92 -16.04
N CYS A 128 4.19 0.97 -14.92
CA CYS A 128 2.90 1.65 -14.88
C CYS A 128 2.59 2.10 -13.46
N TYR A 129 1.67 3.06 -13.35
CA TYR A 129 1.04 3.40 -12.08
C TYR A 129 -0.42 2.99 -12.14
N ILE A 130 -0.93 2.49 -11.03
CA ILE A 130 -2.33 2.10 -10.88
C ILE A 130 -2.90 2.75 -9.63
N ARG A 131 -4.23 2.87 -9.62
CA ARG A 131 -4.99 3.18 -8.41
C ARG A 131 -5.56 1.87 -7.90
N GLY A 132 -5.39 1.60 -6.62
CA GLY A 132 -6.04 0.46 -5.97
C GLY A 132 -7.53 0.70 -5.78
N PRO A 133 -8.26 -0.22 -5.14
CA PRO A 133 -9.72 -0.14 -5.02
C PRO A 133 -10.22 1.11 -4.29
N GLU A 134 -9.40 1.71 -3.44
CA GLU A 134 -9.76 2.94 -2.73
C GLU A 134 -9.10 4.18 -3.32
N GLY A 135 -8.31 4.05 -4.37
CA GLY A 135 -7.67 5.17 -5.03
C GLY A 135 -6.22 5.43 -4.64
N HIS A 136 -5.64 4.61 -3.77
CA HIS A 136 -4.23 4.72 -3.42
C HIS A 136 -3.34 4.45 -4.63
N LEU A 137 -2.29 5.23 -4.79
CA LEU A 137 -1.38 5.11 -5.93
C LEU A 137 -0.32 4.04 -5.70
N ILE A 138 -0.19 3.14 -6.64
CA ILE A 138 0.75 2.02 -6.59
C ILE A 138 1.51 1.96 -7.89
N GLY A 139 2.82 1.83 -7.82
CA GLY A 139 3.67 1.64 -8.99
C GLY A 139 4.01 0.17 -9.19
N LEU A 140 4.05 -0.26 -10.43
CA LEU A 140 4.48 -1.60 -10.82
C LEU A 140 5.63 -1.50 -11.82
N ALA A 141 6.65 -2.32 -11.62
CA ALA A 141 7.77 -2.42 -12.53
C ALA A 141 8.05 -3.89 -12.84
N GLN A 142 8.34 -4.14 -14.11
CA GLN A 142 8.83 -5.46 -14.54
C GLN A 142 10.20 -5.26 -15.15
N GLU A 143 11.18 -5.96 -14.64
CA GLU A 143 12.53 -5.94 -15.19
C GLU A 143 12.59 -6.79 -16.46
N LEU A 144 13.18 -6.27 -17.53
CA LEU A 144 13.20 -6.92 -18.83
C LEU A 144 14.52 -7.59 -19.16
N GLY A 145 15.52 -7.32 -18.40
CA GLY A 145 16.83 -7.88 -18.66
C GLY A 145 17.50 -8.43 -17.42
#